data_86e3647d6eb503c7ca7ae0a3449f4a5a
#
_entry.id   86e3647d6eb503c7ca7ae0a3449f4a5a
#
_cell.length_a   1.000
_cell.length_b   1.000
_cell.length_c   1.000
_cell.angle_alpha   90.00
_cell.angle_beta   90.00
_cell.angle_gamma   90.00
#
_symmetry.space_group_name_H-M   'P 1'
#
loop_
_entity.id
_entity.type
_entity.pdbx_description
1 polymer ?
#
loop_
_entity_poly.entity_id
_entity_poly.type
_entity_poly.pdbx_seq_one_letter_code
_entity_poly.pdbx_strand_id
1 'polypeptide(L)'
;MRVVYSPEHRRHDPWCEIQTGEAVPPIESPARAEAIRRVLDADPAFQLTLPTHHGTAPLAAVHDADYLGFLERCWDDWAQALPNQRQAIPDSFPNPALRAGMGPSRAPTGAIARLSFYAFDTATVVVPGTYAAARAAADVAL
;
A
#
# COMPACT_ATOMS: atom_id res chain seq x y z
N MET A 1 27.78 -8.57 3.25
CA MET A 1 26.96 -7.33 3.39
C MET A 1 25.64 -7.68 4.07
N ARG A 2 25.16 -6.87 5.03
CA ARG A 2 23.85 -7.09 5.67
C ARG A 2 22.72 -6.67 4.72
N VAL A 3 21.70 -7.50 4.61
CA VAL A 3 20.48 -7.26 3.84
C VAL A 3 19.29 -7.38 4.77
N VAL A 4 18.54 -6.30 4.95
CA VAL A 4 17.32 -6.32 5.75
C VAL A 4 16.13 -6.74 4.87
N TYR A 5 15.36 -7.71 5.31
CA TYR A 5 14.25 -8.29 4.58
C TYR A 5 13.09 -8.60 5.53
N SER A 6 11.87 -8.33 5.09
CA SER A 6 10.66 -8.71 5.82
C SER A 6 9.76 -9.61 4.96
N PRO A 7 9.29 -10.76 5.47
CA PRO A 7 8.33 -11.61 4.76
C PRO A 7 6.93 -10.99 4.66
N GLU A 8 6.65 -9.92 5.40
CA GLU A 8 5.34 -9.25 5.43
C GLU A 8 4.96 -8.63 4.08
N HIS A 9 5.94 -8.34 3.19
CA HIS A 9 5.65 -7.85 1.84
C HIS A 9 4.71 -8.79 1.07
N ARG A 10 4.71 -10.11 1.36
CA ARG A 10 3.83 -11.10 0.74
C ARG A 10 2.36 -10.87 1.01
N ARG A 11 2.03 -10.07 2.03
CA ARG A 11 0.65 -9.72 2.35
C ARG A 11 0.03 -8.74 1.37
N HIS A 12 0.85 -8.01 0.61
CA HIS A 12 0.37 -7.18 -0.48
C HIS A 12 0.52 -7.96 -1.80
N ASP A 13 -0.53 -8.68 -2.15
CA ASP A 13 -0.58 -9.53 -3.35
C ASP A 13 -1.89 -9.26 -4.12
N PRO A 14 -1.99 -8.11 -4.82
CA PRO A 14 -3.17 -7.78 -5.60
C PRO A 14 -3.36 -8.76 -6.76
N TRP A 15 -4.62 -9.01 -7.08
CA TRP A 15 -4.98 -9.91 -8.19
C TRP A 15 -4.75 -9.28 -9.56
N CYS A 16 -5.03 -7.97 -9.70
CA CYS A 16 -4.79 -7.23 -10.93
C CYS A 16 -4.56 -5.75 -10.65
N GLU A 17 -4.00 -5.07 -11.61
CA GLU A 17 -3.95 -3.60 -11.73
C GLU A 17 -4.79 -3.18 -12.93
N ILE A 18 -5.25 -1.93 -12.95
CA ILE A 18 -5.92 -1.36 -14.12
C ILE A 18 -4.94 -0.47 -14.87
N GLN A 19 -4.58 -0.88 -16.07
CA GLN A 19 -3.71 -0.11 -16.96
C GLN A 19 -4.43 0.16 -18.28
N THR A 20 -4.50 1.41 -18.69
CA THR A 20 -5.19 1.84 -19.93
C THR A 20 -6.63 1.30 -20.07
N GLY A 21 -7.33 1.11 -18.92
CA GLY A 21 -8.70 0.61 -18.87
C GLY A 21 -8.83 -0.92 -18.87
N GLU A 22 -7.72 -1.66 -18.89
CA GLU A 22 -7.72 -3.12 -18.88
C GLU A 22 -7.17 -3.66 -17.54
N ALA A 23 -7.71 -4.80 -17.08
CA ALA A 23 -7.18 -5.53 -15.95
C ALA A 23 -5.97 -6.35 -16.39
N VAL A 24 -4.80 -6.04 -15.83
CA VAL A 24 -3.54 -6.73 -16.11
C VAL A 24 -2.95 -7.34 -14.85
N PRO A 25 -2.12 -8.39 -14.95
CA PRO A 25 -1.38 -8.88 -13.80
C PRO A 25 -0.48 -7.79 -13.20
N PRO A 26 -0.37 -7.71 -11.85
CA PRO A 26 0.48 -6.72 -11.20
C PRO A 26 1.95 -6.89 -11.60
N ILE A 27 2.59 -5.81 -12.00
CA ILE A 27 4.04 -5.80 -12.28
C ILE A 27 4.81 -5.89 -10.97
N GLU A 28 4.39 -5.16 -9.96
CA GLU A 28 4.95 -5.20 -8.60
C GLU A 28 4.24 -6.29 -7.79
N SER A 29 4.77 -7.51 -7.85
CA SER A 29 4.24 -8.65 -7.11
C SER A 29 5.25 -9.16 -6.06
N PRO A 30 4.80 -9.89 -5.02
CA PRO A 30 5.68 -10.52 -4.04
C PRO A 30 6.73 -11.44 -4.66
N ALA A 31 6.42 -12.07 -5.79
CA ALA A 31 7.34 -12.97 -6.49
C ALA A 31 8.65 -12.29 -6.91
N ARG A 32 8.61 -10.99 -7.22
CA ARG A 32 9.80 -10.19 -7.57
C ARG A 32 10.77 -10.08 -6.39
N ALA A 33 10.27 -9.70 -5.21
CA ALA A 33 11.08 -9.61 -4.00
C ALA A 33 11.63 -10.98 -3.58
N GLU A 34 10.84 -12.06 -3.73
CA GLU A 34 11.27 -13.42 -3.44
C GLU A 34 12.36 -13.91 -4.41
N ALA A 35 12.31 -13.51 -5.67
CA ALA A 35 13.37 -13.84 -6.63
C ALA A 35 14.71 -13.18 -6.23
N ILE A 36 14.67 -11.91 -5.85
CA ILE A 36 15.83 -11.17 -5.35
C ILE A 36 16.36 -11.83 -4.06
N ARG A 37 15.48 -12.09 -3.09
CA ARG A 37 15.85 -12.73 -1.82
C ARG A 37 16.57 -14.05 -2.04
N ARG A 38 16.07 -14.93 -2.92
CA ARG A 38 16.69 -16.24 -3.20
C ARG A 38 18.11 -16.12 -3.71
N VAL A 39 18.38 -15.14 -4.57
CA VAL A 39 19.73 -14.90 -5.12
C VAL A 39 20.67 -14.43 -4.02
N LEU A 40 20.22 -13.48 -3.19
CA LEU A 40 21.04 -12.94 -2.09
C LEU A 40 21.27 -13.97 -0.99
N ASP A 41 20.29 -14.83 -0.69
CA ASP A 41 20.39 -15.87 0.34
C ASP A 41 21.37 -17.00 -0.06
N ALA A 42 21.54 -17.23 -1.38
CA ALA A 42 22.46 -18.23 -1.91
C ALA A 42 23.93 -17.77 -1.96
N ASP A 43 24.20 -16.48 -1.82
CA ASP A 43 25.54 -15.92 -1.88
C ASP A 43 26.06 -15.61 -0.46
N PRO A 44 27.16 -16.27 0.01
CA PRO A 44 27.69 -16.07 1.35
C PRO A 44 28.22 -14.64 1.62
N ALA A 45 28.35 -13.80 0.61
CA ALA A 45 28.69 -12.38 0.76
C ALA A 45 27.56 -11.57 1.40
N PHE A 46 26.33 -12.09 1.42
CA PHE A 46 25.15 -11.44 1.99
C PHE A 46 24.65 -12.19 3.22
N GLN A 47 24.20 -11.43 4.21
CA GLN A 47 23.56 -11.94 5.42
C GLN A 47 22.17 -11.33 5.54
N LEU A 48 21.12 -12.14 5.36
CA LEU A 48 19.74 -11.71 5.52
C LEU A 48 19.40 -11.58 7.00
N THR A 49 18.78 -10.47 7.36
CA THR A 49 18.30 -10.19 8.72
C THR A 49 16.89 -9.61 8.67
N LEU A 50 16.10 -9.85 9.71
CA LEU A 50 14.79 -9.21 9.87
C LEU A 50 14.97 -7.73 10.26
N PRO A 51 13.99 -6.86 9.92
CA PRO A 51 14.00 -5.48 10.34
C PRO A 51 13.77 -5.36 11.86
N THR A 52 14.21 -4.25 12.42
CA THR A 52 13.77 -3.79 13.73
C THR A 52 12.40 -3.13 13.60
N HIS A 53 11.53 -3.30 14.59
CA HIS A 53 10.23 -2.61 14.59
C HIS A 53 10.37 -1.19 15.14
N HIS A 54 10.05 -0.18 14.35
CA HIS A 54 10.21 1.24 14.68
C HIS A 54 8.91 1.92 15.12
N GLY A 55 7.80 1.21 15.14
CA GLY A 55 6.49 1.75 15.52
C GLY A 55 5.89 2.70 14.48
N THR A 56 5.04 3.62 14.91
CA THR A 56 4.34 4.54 14.00
C THR A 56 4.98 5.93 13.94
N ALA A 57 5.89 6.25 14.85
CA ALA A 57 6.48 7.59 14.94
C ALA A 57 7.20 8.05 13.65
N PRO A 58 8.00 7.22 12.96
CA PRO A 58 8.61 7.59 11.70
C PRO A 58 7.58 7.88 10.59
N LEU A 59 6.48 7.11 10.56
CA LEU A 59 5.40 7.31 9.59
C LEU A 59 4.67 8.64 9.85
N ALA A 60 4.38 8.94 11.12
CA ALA A 60 3.73 10.18 11.53
C ALA A 60 4.60 11.43 11.31
N ALA A 61 5.91 11.26 11.16
CA ALA A 61 6.81 12.37 10.83
C ALA A 61 6.69 12.84 9.37
N VAL A 62 6.15 12.00 8.46
CA VAL A 62 6.07 12.29 7.01
C VAL A 62 4.65 12.23 6.45
N HIS A 63 3.70 11.65 7.18
CA HIS A 63 2.31 11.48 6.74
C HIS A 63 1.33 12.06 7.74
N ASP A 64 0.25 12.65 7.23
CA ASP A 64 -0.86 13.12 8.07
C ASP A 64 -1.54 11.97 8.81
N ALA A 65 -1.97 12.22 10.04
CA ALA A 65 -2.64 11.24 10.88
C ALA A 65 -3.95 10.70 10.25
N ASP A 66 -4.66 11.54 9.49
CA ASP A 66 -5.88 11.14 8.79
C ASP A 66 -5.58 10.15 7.65
N TYR A 67 -4.48 10.36 6.90
CA TYR A 67 -4.01 9.41 5.89
C TYR A 67 -3.57 8.07 6.51
N LEU A 68 -2.80 8.10 7.59
CA LEU A 68 -2.38 6.87 8.28
C LEU A 68 -3.58 6.09 8.82
N GLY A 69 -4.54 6.79 9.45
CA GLY A 69 -5.77 6.18 9.93
C GLY A 69 -6.68 5.67 8.80
N PHE A 70 -6.67 6.30 7.62
CA PHE A 70 -7.31 5.77 6.42
C PHE A 70 -6.65 4.47 5.98
N LEU A 71 -5.33 4.46 5.80
CA LEU A 71 -4.60 3.32 5.24
C LEU A 71 -4.72 2.07 6.15
N GLU A 72 -4.71 2.28 7.48
CA GLU A 72 -4.90 1.20 8.46
C GLU A 72 -6.24 0.49 8.34
N ARG A 73 -7.33 1.24 8.06
CA ARG A 73 -8.69 0.69 7.98
C ARG A 73 -9.23 0.52 6.57
N CYS A 74 -8.49 0.95 5.56
CA CYS A 74 -8.97 1.03 4.18
C CYS A 74 -9.57 -0.29 3.69
N TRP A 75 -8.89 -1.40 3.92
CA TRP A 75 -9.38 -2.71 3.51
C TRP A 75 -10.64 -3.12 4.26
N ASP A 76 -10.68 -2.96 5.58
CA ASP A 76 -11.81 -3.39 6.40
C ASP A 76 -13.07 -2.58 6.08
N ASP A 77 -12.92 -1.26 5.94
CA ASP A 77 -14.00 -0.36 5.54
C ASP A 77 -14.52 -0.71 4.12
N TRP A 78 -13.61 -1.03 3.19
CA TRP A 78 -13.96 -1.46 1.84
C TRP A 78 -14.67 -2.80 1.82
N ALA A 79 -14.16 -3.81 2.50
CA ALA A 79 -14.75 -5.15 2.57
C ALA A 79 -16.14 -5.14 3.23
N GLN A 80 -16.36 -4.24 4.19
CA GLN A 80 -17.69 -4.03 4.77
C GLN A 80 -18.67 -3.41 3.76
N ALA A 81 -18.22 -2.43 2.98
CA ALA A 81 -19.05 -1.76 1.98
C ALA A 81 -19.29 -2.63 0.74
N LEU A 82 -18.30 -3.43 0.32
CA LEU A 82 -18.31 -4.23 -0.90
C LEU A 82 -17.78 -5.67 -0.62
N PRO A 83 -18.54 -6.52 0.08
CA PRO A 83 -18.06 -7.80 0.59
C PRO A 83 -17.67 -8.83 -0.48
N ASN A 84 -18.07 -8.63 -1.73
CA ASN A 84 -17.76 -9.54 -2.84
C ASN A 84 -16.51 -9.12 -3.64
N GLN A 85 -15.88 -8.01 -3.28
CA GLN A 85 -14.68 -7.54 -3.95
C GLN A 85 -13.43 -8.16 -3.31
N ARG A 86 -12.47 -8.57 -4.14
CA ARG A 86 -11.21 -9.18 -3.69
C ARG A 86 -10.12 -8.16 -3.37
N GLN A 87 -10.29 -6.97 -3.91
CA GLN A 87 -9.34 -5.86 -3.77
C GLN A 87 -10.07 -4.53 -3.94
N ALA A 88 -9.54 -3.50 -3.35
CA ALA A 88 -10.04 -2.14 -3.46
C ALA A 88 -9.24 -1.41 -4.55
N ILE A 89 -9.94 -0.95 -5.59
CA ILE A 89 -9.36 -0.15 -6.68
C ILE A 89 -10.11 1.17 -6.72
N PRO A 90 -9.40 2.31 -6.68
CA PRO A 90 -10.05 3.61 -6.86
C PRO A 90 -10.53 3.77 -8.31
N ASP A 91 -11.68 4.40 -8.48
CA ASP A 91 -12.31 4.61 -9.81
C ASP A 91 -12.51 6.09 -10.17
N SER A 92 -12.31 6.97 -9.21
CA SER A 92 -12.46 8.42 -9.37
C SER A 92 -11.40 9.16 -8.54
N PHE A 93 -10.98 10.34 -9.03
CA PHE A 93 -9.88 11.08 -8.39
C PHE A 93 -10.25 12.55 -8.24
N PRO A 94 -10.04 13.15 -7.05
CA PRO A 94 -10.28 14.56 -6.85
C PRO A 94 -9.34 15.40 -7.72
N ASN A 95 -9.89 16.28 -8.54
CA ASN A 95 -9.08 17.22 -9.32
C ASN A 95 -8.56 18.34 -8.41
N PRO A 96 -7.23 18.49 -8.25
CA PRO A 96 -6.67 19.52 -7.35
C PRO A 96 -7.07 20.96 -7.75
N ALA A 97 -7.20 21.25 -9.04
CA ALA A 97 -7.60 22.58 -9.52
C ALA A 97 -9.06 22.91 -9.16
N LEU A 98 -9.96 21.92 -9.25
CA LEU A 98 -11.34 22.11 -8.80
C LEU A 98 -11.42 22.26 -7.28
N ARG A 99 -10.61 21.53 -6.53
CA ARG A 99 -10.54 21.59 -5.07
C ARG A 99 -10.03 22.95 -4.56
N ALA A 100 -9.05 23.53 -5.22
CA ALA A 100 -8.47 24.82 -4.83
C ALA A 100 -9.49 25.97 -4.73
N GLY A 101 -10.58 25.91 -5.50
CA GLY A 101 -11.67 26.89 -5.46
C GLY A 101 -12.79 26.58 -4.47
N MET A 102 -12.78 25.43 -3.80
CA MET A 102 -13.88 24.94 -2.96
C MET A 102 -13.66 25.11 -1.45
N GLY A 103 -12.60 25.80 -1.04
CA GLY A 103 -12.21 25.94 0.37
C GLY A 103 -11.49 24.71 0.94
N PRO A 104 -11.39 24.58 2.29
CA PRO A 104 -10.67 23.47 2.92
C PRO A 104 -11.29 22.12 2.53
N SER A 105 -10.43 21.25 2.02
CA SER A 105 -10.84 19.90 1.61
C SER A 105 -11.11 19.05 2.84
N ARG A 106 -12.30 18.45 2.91
CA ARG A 106 -12.63 17.43 3.90
C ARG A 106 -12.54 16.05 3.27
N ALA A 107 -11.87 15.11 3.94
CA ALA A 107 -11.92 13.72 3.55
C ALA A 107 -13.36 13.19 3.65
N PRO A 108 -13.84 12.46 2.65
CA PRO A 108 -15.18 11.83 2.72
C PRO A 108 -15.21 10.75 3.80
N THR A 109 -16.40 10.37 4.24
CA THR A 109 -16.59 9.34 5.27
C THR A 109 -16.83 7.94 4.69
N GLY A 110 -17.33 7.82 3.46
CA GLY A 110 -17.61 6.53 2.83
C GLY A 110 -16.33 5.86 2.31
N ALA A 111 -16.22 4.55 2.46
CA ALA A 111 -15.02 3.76 2.10
C ALA A 111 -14.54 3.98 0.65
N ILE A 112 -15.46 3.90 -0.31
CA ILE A 112 -15.16 4.08 -1.74
C ILE A 112 -14.62 5.49 -2.02
N ALA A 113 -15.30 6.51 -1.51
CA ALA A 113 -14.90 7.89 -1.72
C ALA A 113 -13.59 8.24 -0.99
N ARG A 114 -13.31 7.62 0.17
CA ARG A 114 -12.03 7.78 0.88
C ARG A 114 -10.88 7.17 0.12
N LEU A 115 -11.04 5.98 -0.46
CA LEU A 115 -10.01 5.37 -1.30
C LEU A 115 -9.67 6.30 -2.47
N SER A 116 -10.68 6.79 -3.18
CA SER A 116 -10.51 7.72 -4.30
C SER A 116 -9.89 9.08 -3.87
N PHE A 117 -10.18 9.51 -2.64
CA PHE A 117 -9.64 10.77 -2.10
C PHE A 117 -8.12 10.72 -1.85
N TYR A 118 -7.61 9.57 -1.40
CA TYR A 118 -6.19 9.38 -1.06
C TYR A 118 -5.36 8.75 -2.17
N ALA A 119 -5.99 8.21 -3.22
CA ALA A 119 -5.32 7.69 -4.41
C ALA A 119 -5.29 8.73 -5.53
N PHE A 120 -4.40 8.55 -6.48
CA PHE A 120 -4.28 9.42 -7.66
C PHE A 120 -4.20 8.64 -8.98
N ASP A 121 -4.24 7.31 -8.92
CA ASP A 121 -4.27 6.44 -10.09
C ASP A 121 -5.01 5.12 -9.77
N THR A 122 -5.21 4.30 -10.79
CA THR A 122 -5.87 2.99 -10.70
C THR A 122 -4.90 1.84 -10.41
N ALA A 123 -3.61 2.11 -10.30
CA ALA A 123 -2.60 1.14 -9.92
C ALA A 123 -2.41 1.06 -8.38
N THR A 124 -2.97 2.03 -7.64
CA THR A 124 -2.98 2.04 -6.16
C THR A 124 -4.03 1.07 -5.63
N VAL A 125 -3.74 -0.21 -5.71
CA VAL A 125 -4.64 -1.29 -5.26
C VAL A 125 -4.44 -1.57 -3.78
N VAL A 126 -5.53 -1.75 -3.02
CA VAL A 126 -5.49 -2.17 -1.61
C VAL A 126 -6.09 -3.57 -1.45
N VAL A 127 -5.36 -4.44 -0.76
CA VAL A 127 -5.76 -5.81 -0.42
C VAL A 127 -5.66 -6.04 1.10
N PRO A 128 -6.16 -7.17 1.67
CA PRO A 128 -6.19 -7.42 3.13
C PRO A 128 -4.83 -7.30 3.77
N GLY A 129 -3.77 -7.21 3.33
CA GLY A 129 -2.48 -7.10 4.01
C GLY A 129 -1.66 -5.88 3.63
N THR A 130 -2.20 -4.98 2.78
CA THR A 130 -1.48 -3.82 2.25
C THR A 130 -0.87 -2.96 3.35
N TYR A 131 -1.63 -2.63 4.39
CA TYR A 131 -1.13 -1.80 5.49
C TYR A 131 0.02 -2.47 6.26
N ALA A 132 -0.10 -3.76 6.55
CA ALA A 132 0.94 -4.53 7.23
C ALA A 132 2.23 -4.60 6.38
N ALA A 133 2.08 -4.85 5.07
CA ALA A 133 3.21 -4.88 4.14
C ALA A 133 3.90 -3.50 4.03
N ALA A 134 3.13 -2.42 3.93
CA ALA A 134 3.66 -1.05 3.86
C ALA A 134 4.41 -0.65 5.13
N ARG A 135 3.87 -0.99 6.31
CA ARG A 135 4.56 -0.77 7.59
C ARG A 135 5.87 -1.54 7.68
N ALA A 136 5.85 -2.82 7.31
CA ALA A 136 7.06 -3.63 7.31
C ALA A 136 8.11 -3.14 6.31
N ALA A 137 7.69 -2.58 5.17
CA ALA A 137 8.59 -1.95 4.22
C ALA A 137 9.28 -0.71 4.81
N ALA A 138 8.56 0.10 5.59
CA ALA A 138 9.16 1.21 6.32
C ALA A 138 10.17 0.74 7.37
N ASP A 139 9.85 -0.31 8.13
CA ASP A 139 10.78 -0.91 9.11
C ASP A 139 12.04 -1.49 8.44
N VAL A 140 11.95 -1.96 7.18
CA VAL A 140 13.13 -2.43 6.40
C VAL A 140 14.03 -1.27 5.98
N ALA A 141 13.47 -0.09 5.73
CA ALA A 141 14.19 1.08 5.25
C ALA A 141 14.88 1.88 6.38
N LEU A 142 14.43 1.74 7.62
CA LEU A 142 14.94 2.43 8.82
C LEU A 142 16.00 1.61 9.55
#